data_ac008d478a9298e183aa7aa4364b9123
#
_entry.id   ac008d478a9298e183aa7aa4364b9123
#
_cell.length_a   1.000
_cell.length_b   1.000
_cell.length_c   1.000
_cell.angle_alpha   90.00
_cell.angle_beta   90.00
_cell.angle_gamma   90.00
#
_symmetry.space_group_name_H-M   'P 1'
#
loop_
_entity.id
_entity.type
_entity.pdbx_description
1 polymer ?
#
loop_
_entity_poly.entity_id
_entity_poly.type
_entity_poly.pdbx_seq_one_letter_code
_entity_poly.pdbx_strand_id
1 'polypeptide(L)'
;MIPKSSSALHRTAKFQIIGLAFFAQNLCGQILISRWDFNSGSLSPQAGLGEALLVGGTAATFAAGYEGEAAGGWNIRNFPAQGRLPGTAGVQFNLSTEGYSSVGLSFQIRHSNTSANSERVLWSVDGQQFTEATRFSITPASTGTGESWYQRSVDLPLAAANQANLSVRIVSDFDLGTEGQYLASRLGSSYSTSGTWRFDNVNFSAVPEPEEYAALSALALLGFGLWRRRRSGANRGTSATTETSAFR
;
A
#
# COMPACT_ATOMS: atom_id res chain seq x y z
N MET A 1 39.48 -14.05 -63.70
CA MET A 1 38.29 -13.20 -63.89
C MET A 1 37.70 -12.89 -62.56
N ILE A 2 37.95 -11.76 -62.12
CA ILE A 2 37.25 -10.64 -61.48
C ILE A 2 35.71 -10.82 -61.56
N PRO A 3 34.89 -10.28 -60.70
CA PRO A 3 35.02 -9.49 -59.45
C PRO A 3 33.78 -9.45 -58.50
N LYS A 4 33.83 -8.48 -57.64
CA LYS A 4 32.73 -7.66 -57.05
C LYS A 4 32.00 -8.26 -55.91
N SER A 5 31.72 -7.58 -54.92
CA SER A 5 31.73 -6.23 -54.36
C SER A 5 30.81 -6.25 -53.12
N SER A 6 31.29 -5.86 -52.02
CA SER A 6 30.91 -4.63 -51.31
C SER A 6 29.43 -4.27 -51.34
N SER A 7 28.94 -4.16 -50.14
CA SER A 7 27.93 -3.24 -49.64
C SER A 7 26.76 -3.92 -48.93
N ALA A 8 26.89 -4.05 -47.63
CA ALA A 8 25.72 -4.10 -46.76
C ALA A 8 26.15 -3.84 -45.29
N LEU A 9 26.60 -2.62 -45.01
CA LEU A 9 26.79 -2.14 -43.65
C LEU A 9 26.25 -0.72 -43.61
N HIS A 10 24.95 -0.55 -43.37
CA HIS A 10 24.33 0.70 -42.91
C HIS A 10 22.81 0.54 -42.82
N ARG A 11 22.30 -0.32 -41.92
CA ARG A 11 20.86 -0.28 -41.57
C ARG A 11 20.51 -1.01 -40.29
N THR A 12 21.29 -0.85 -39.22
CA THR A 12 20.92 -1.47 -37.92
C THR A 12 21.09 -0.56 -36.70
N ALA A 13 20.93 0.76 -36.87
CA ALA A 13 21.11 1.68 -35.74
C ALA A 13 19.87 2.50 -35.37
N LYS A 14 18.69 2.21 -35.93
CA LYS A 14 17.49 3.04 -35.66
C LYS A 14 16.33 2.33 -34.92
N PHE A 15 16.46 1.07 -34.55
CA PHE A 15 15.34 0.32 -33.95
C PHE A 15 15.49 0.01 -32.45
N GLN A 16 16.54 0.44 -31.76
CA GLN A 16 16.75 0.12 -30.34
C GLN A 16 16.28 1.19 -29.33
N ILE A 17 15.83 2.37 -29.78
CA ILE A 17 15.43 3.45 -28.85
C ILE A 17 13.94 3.39 -28.50
N ILE A 18 13.10 2.77 -29.32
CA ILE A 18 11.65 2.68 -29.08
C ILE A 18 11.30 1.56 -28.08
N GLY A 19 12.15 0.56 -27.93
CA GLY A 19 11.91 -0.55 -27.00
C GLY A 19 12.12 -0.24 -25.52
N LEU A 20 12.90 0.79 -25.17
CA LEU A 20 13.19 1.12 -23.76
C LEU A 20 12.05 1.93 -23.08
N ALA A 21 11.23 2.63 -23.85
CA ALA A 21 10.15 3.44 -23.29
C ALA A 21 8.93 2.61 -22.87
N PHE A 22 8.74 1.41 -23.43
CA PHE A 22 7.61 0.53 -23.11
C PHE A 22 7.88 -0.40 -21.88
N PHE A 23 9.14 -0.59 -21.48
CA PHE A 23 9.47 -1.41 -20.30
C PHE A 23 9.48 -0.65 -18.98
N ALA A 24 9.40 0.68 -19.00
CA ALA A 24 9.39 1.49 -17.78
C ALA A 24 8.03 1.53 -17.06
N GLN A 25 6.96 1.06 -17.68
CA GLN A 25 5.61 1.11 -17.11
C GLN A 25 5.27 -0.04 -16.15
N ASN A 26 6.11 -1.07 -16.04
CA ASN A 26 5.85 -2.21 -15.16
C ASN A 26 6.78 -2.32 -13.93
N LEU A 27 7.58 -1.30 -13.63
CA LEU A 27 8.47 -1.25 -12.46
C LEU A 27 7.95 -0.31 -11.35
N CYS A 28 6.71 0.15 -11.44
CA CYS A 28 6.05 0.87 -10.35
C CYS A 28 5.60 -0.12 -9.28
N GLY A 29 6.53 -0.61 -8.47
CA GLY A 29 6.21 -1.37 -7.28
C GLY A 29 5.43 -0.48 -6.30
N GLN A 30 4.44 -1.05 -5.61
CA GLN A 30 3.82 -0.39 -4.48
C GLN A 30 4.89 -0.08 -3.42
N ILE A 31 4.88 1.14 -2.90
CA ILE A 31 5.71 1.55 -1.77
C ILE A 31 4.85 1.67 -0.52
N LEU A 32 5.46 1.44 0.63
CA LEU A 32 4.81 1.62 1.91
C LEU A 32 4.71 3.12 2.22
N ILE A 33 3.48 3.62 2.46
CA ILE A 33 3.23 5.00 2.90
C ILE A 33 3.25 5.10 4.41
N SER A 34 2.50 4.21 5.07
CA SER A 34 2.39 4.18 6.54
C SER A 34 2.14 2.76 7.03
N ARG A 35 2.68 2.44 8.22
CA ARG A 35 2.52 1.14 8.86
C ARG A 35 2.31 1.30 10.36
N TRP A 36 1.33 0.57 10.90
CA TRP A 36 1.12 0.36 12.33
C TRP A 36 1.25 -1.14 12.63
N ASP A 37 2.30 -1.53 13.36
CA ASP A 37 2.51 -2.90 13.85
C ASP A 37 2.17 -3.06 15.34
N PHE A 38 1.87 -1.94 16.01
CA PHE A 38 1.50 -1.87 17.43
C PHE A 38 2.47 -2.53 18.42
N ASN A 39 3.60 -3.06 17.97
CA ASN A 39 4.54 -3.85 18.78
C ASN A 39 5.11 -3.12 19.99
N SER A 40 5.07 -1.78 19.99
CA SER A 40 5.47 -0.96 21.15
C SER A 40 4.32 -0.64 22.11
N GLY A 41 3.11 -1.16 21.89
CA GLY A 41 1.90 -0.75 22.61
C GLY A 41 1.54 0.71 22.34
N SER A 42 1.81 1.20 21.14
CA SER A 42 1.61 2.60 20.71
C SER A 42 0.71 2.68 19.48
N LEU A 43 0.02 3.81 19.35
CA LEU A 43 -0.76 4.17 18.17
C LEU A 43 0.03 5.02 17.15
N SER A 44 1.30 5.30 17.45
CA SER A 44 2.19 5.94 16.48
C SER A 44 2.54 4.96 15.37
N PRO A 45 2.58 5.40 14.09
CA PRO A 45 3.00 4.52 13.01
C PRO A 45 4.47 4.13 13.17
N GLN A 46 4.79 2.88 12.87
CA GLN A 46 6.15 2.35 12.85
C GLN A 46 6.94 2.85 11.65
N ALA A 47 6.27 3.14 10.55
CA ALA A 47 6.83 3.75 9.36
C ALA A 47 5.83 4.75 8.77
N GLY A 48 6.36 5.81 8.15
CA GLY A 48 5.55 6.88 7.57
C GLY A 48 4.94 7.81 8.61
N LEU A 49 3.89 8.53 8.20
CA LEU A 49 3.15 9.49 9.01
C LEU A 49 1.67 9.15 9.02
N GLY A 50 0.99 9.49 10.11
CA GLY A 50 -0.44 9.28 10.23
C GLY A 50 -0.88 9.16 11.68
N GLU A 51 -2.16 8.96 11.87
CA GLU A 51 -2.82 8.86 13.17
C GLU A 51 -3.78 7.67 13.19
N ALA A 52 -3.81 6.92 14.27
CA ALA A 52 -4.76 5.84 14.54
C ALA A 52 -5.68 6.24 15.68
N LEU A 53 -6.99 6.13 15.49
CA LEU A 53 -8.03 6.61 16.39
C LEU A 53 -9.10 5.55 16.64
N LEU A 54 -9.76 5.62 17.78
CA LEU A 54 -11.00 4.89 18.06
C LEU A 54 -12.21 5.68 17.58
N VAL A 55 -13.21 4.99 17.03
CA VAL A 55 -14.47 5.62 16.59
C VAL A 55 -15.70 4.87 17.12
N GLY A 56 -16.81 5.59 17.23
CA GLY A 56 -18.11 5.00 17.62
C GLY A 56 -18.18 4.56 19.09
N GLY A 57 -17.37 5.15 19.98
CA GLY A 57 -17.38 4.85 21.41
C GLY A 57 -16.64 3.57 21.81
N THR A 58 -15.82 3.01 20.91
CA THR A 58 -14.96 1.87 21.23
C THR A 58 -13.89 2.25 22.25
N ALA A 59 -13.41 1.28 23.00
CA ALA A 59 -12.29 1.38 23.93
C ALA A 59 -11.22 0.34 23.57
N ALA A 60 -9.98 0.60 23.89
CA ALA A 60 -8.88 -0.27 23.49
C ALA A 60 -7.90 -0.57 24.63
N THR A 61 -7.20 -1.67 24.43
CA THR A 61 -5.99 -2.10 25.15
C THR A 61 -5.02 -2.68 24.11
N PHE A 62 -3.82 -3.02 24.55
CA PHE A 62 -2.90 -3.82 23.74
C PHE A 62 -2.87 -5.27 24.24
N ALA A 63 -2.71 -6.22 23.32
CA ALA A 63 -2.63 -7.64 23.63
C ALA A 63 -1.68 -8.33 22.62
N ALA A 64 -1.51 -9.65 22.73
CA ALA A 64 -0.61 -10.38 21.82
C ALA A 64 -0.94 -10.14 20.35
N GLY A 65 0.06 -9.80 19.56
CA GLY A 65 -0.02 -9.55 18.12
C GLY A 65 -0.17 -10.83 17.30
N TYR A 66 -0.15 -10.65 15.98
CA TYR A 66 -0.28 -11.75 15.00
C TYR A 66 0.91 -12.71 15.07
N GLU A 67 2.11 -12.19 15.23
CA GLU A 67 3.34 -13.00 15.34
C GLU A 67 3.65 -13.43 16.79
N GLY A 68 2.77 -13.10 17.75
CA GLY A 68 2.88 -13.52 19.13
C GLY A 68 3.53 -12.51 20.08
N GLU A 69 3.83 -11.27 19.60
CA GLU A 69 4.37 -10.20 20.45
C GLU A 69 3.40 -9.82 21.55
N ALA A 70 3.89 -9.68 22.78
CA ALA A 70 3.05 -9.55 23.98
C ALA A 70 2.09 -8.35 23.95
N ALA A 71 2.44 -7.27 23.27
CA ALA A 71 1.63 -6.05 23.14
C ALA A 71 1.46 -5.60 21.69
N GLY A 72 1.69 -6.51 20.72
CA GLY A 72 1.72 -6.20 19.29
C GLY A 72 0.36 -6.08 18.62
N GLY A 73 -0.74 -6.26 19.33
CA GLY A 73 -2.08 -6.16 18.76
C GLY A 73 -2.92 -5.08 19.42
N TRP A 74 -3.51 -4.19 18.63
CA TRP A 74 -4.47 -3.17 19.08
C TRP A 74 -5.85 -3.81 19.29
N ASN A 75 -6.19 -4.12 20.53
CA ASN A 75 -7.37 -4.85 20.90
C ASN A 75 -8.50 -3.90 21.30
N ILE A 76 -9.55 -3.83 20.47
CA ILE A 76 -10.69 -2.94 20.68
C ILE A 76 -11.94 -3.69 21.13
N ARG A 77 -12.78 -3.02 21.90
CA ARG A 77 -14.03 -3.51 22.49
C ARG A 77 -15.03 -2.38 22.64
N ASN A 78 -16.17 -2.64 23.23
CA ASN A 78 -17.24 -1.70 23.46
C ASN A 78 -17.94 -1.30 22.15
N PHE A 79 -18.33 -2.32 21.39
CA PHE A 79 -19.09 -2.18 20.17
C PHE A 79 -20.57 -1.86 20.44
N PRO A 80 -21.36 -1.39 19.46
CA PRO A 80 -22.78 -1.08 19.62
C PRO A 80 -23.61 -2.28 20.08
N ALA A 81 -24.71 -2.01 20.74
CA ALA A 81 -25.67 -3.04 21.09
C ALA A 81 -26.30 -3.69 19.85
N GLN A 82 -26.78 -4.93 19.98
CA GLN A 82 -27.46 -5.65 18.91
C GLN A 82 -28.57 -4.81 18.25
N GLY A 83 -28.61 -4.79 16.92
CA GLY A 83 -29.57 -4.03 16.13
C GLY A 83 -29.36 -2.52 16.14
N ARG A 84 -28.21 -2.01 16.58
CA ARG A 84 -27.93 -0.57 16.70
C ARG A 84 -26.65 -0.16 15.96
N LEU A 85 -26.66 1.03 15.38
CA LEU A 85 -25.51 1.77 14.88
C LEU A 85 -24.52 0.96 14.01
N PRO A 86 -24.98 0.24 12.96
CA PRO A 86 -24.07 -0.47 12.06
C PRO A 86 -23.14 0.51 11.34
N GLY A 87 -21.91 0.11 11.10
CA GLY A 87 -20.96 0.91 10.35
C GLY A 87 -20.40 2.14 11.10
N THR A 88 -20.50 2.19 12.44
CA THR A 88 -20.10 3.39 13.19
C THR A 88 -18.94 3.17 14.15
N ALA A 89 -18.75 1.96 14.66
CA ALA A 89 -17.82 1.66 15.74
C ALA A 89 -16.66 0.77 15.27
N GLY A 90 -15.45 1.18 15.59
CA GLY A 90 -14.22 0.50 15.19
C GLY A 90 -12.99 1.38 15.34
N VAL A 91 -12.18 1.45 14.30
CA VAL A 91 -10.93 2.23 14.25
C VAL A 91 -10.92 3.15 13.03
N GLN A 92 -10.14 4.22 13.09
CA GLN A 92 -9.88 5.14 11.99
C GLN A 92 -8.39 5.39 11.85
N PHE A 93 -7.92 5.49 10.62
CA PHE A 93 -6.57 5.88 10.27
C PHE A 93 -6.62 7.14 9.41
N ASN A 94 -5.84 8.15 9.78
CA ASN A 94 -5.70 9.40 9.03
C ASN A 94 -4.27 9.51 8.50
N LEU A 95 -4.12 9.78 7.21
CA LEU A 95 -2.82 9.94 6.56
C LEU A 95 -2.92 10.80 5.30
N SER A 96 -1.79 11.30 4.79
CA SER A 96 -1.71 11.93 3.48
C SER A 96 -1.38 10.89 2.41
N THR A 97 -1.99 11.06 1.24
CA THR A 97 -1.71 10.29 0.02
C THR A 97 -1.28 11.20 -1.14
N GLU A 98 -0.82 12.44 -0.83
CA GLU A 98 -0.30 13.36 -1.84
C GLU A 98 0.90 12.75 -2.58
N GLY A 99 0.93 12.95 -3.91
CA GLY A 99 1.97 12.40 -4.78
C GLY A 99 1.79 10.92 -5.16
N TYR A 100 0.65 10.30 -4.79
CA TYR A 100 0.38 8.91 -5.13
C TYR A 100 -0.85 8.76 -6.02
N SER A 101 -0.76 7.89 -7.03
CA SER A 101 -1.81 7.64 -8.02
C SER A 101 -2.80 6.53 -7.64
N SER A 102 -2.44 5.69 -6.68
CA SER A 102 -3.32 4.65 -6.12
C SER A 102 -2.93 4.35 -4.68
N VAL A 103 -3.87 3.87 -3.90
CA VAL A 103 -3.68 3.54 -2.47
C VAL A 103 -4.30 2.19 -2.17
N GLY A 104 -3.52 1.30 -1.58
CA GLY A 104 -3.97 0.02 -1.04
C GLY A 104 -3.90 0.02 0.49
N LEU A 105 -4.84 -0.66 1.12
CA LEU A 105 -4.85 -0.97 2.55
C LEU A 105 -4.75 -2.47 2.75
N SER A 106 -3.86 -2.92 3.63
CA SER A 106 -3.85 -4.29 4.13
C SER A 106 -3.73 -4.29 5.65
N PHE A 107 -4.34 -5.28 6.29
CA PHE A 107 -4.29 -5.42 7.74
C PHE A 107 -4.57 -6.86 8.17
N GLN A 108 -4.16 -7.20 9.36
CA GLN A 108 -4.53 -8.42 10.05
C GLN A 108 -5.55 -8.10 11.13
N ILE A 109 -6.60 -8.89 11.21
CA ILE A 109 -7.66 -8.74 12.19
C ILE A 109 -7.98 -10.08 12.84
N ARG A 110 -8.16 -10.07 14.15
CA ARG A 110 -8.62 -11.20 14.93
C ARG A 110 -9.96 -10.89 15.56
N HIS A 111 -10.88 -11.82 15.44
CA HIS A 111 -12.21 -11.74 16.03
C HIS A 111 -12.30 -12.62 17.26
N SER A 112 -12.81 -12.10 18.38
CA SER A 112 -13.20 -12.97 19.50
C SER A 112 -14.52 -13.69 19.16
N ASN A 113 -14.83 -14.76 19.89
CA ASN A 113 -16.00 -15.59 19.63
C ASN A 113 -17.32 -14.82 19.54
N THR A 114 -17.47 -13.76 20.34
CA THR A 114 -18.70 -12.97 20.48
C THR A 114 -18.66 -11.62 19.76
N SER A 115 -17.57 -11.30 19.04
CA SER A 115 -17.50 -10.07 18.25
C SER A 115 -18.33 -10.18 16.97
N ALA A 116 -18.64 -9.04 16.34
CA ALA A 116 -19.25 -9.03 15.01
C ALA A 116 -18.35 -9.75 14.00
N ASN A 117 -18.97 -10.54 13.11
CA ASN A 117 -18.29 -11.26 12.03
C ASN A 117 -18.10 -10.42 10.77
N SER A 118 -18.67 -9.22 10.71
CA SER A 118 -18.67 -8.36 9.53
C SER A 118 -17.92 -7.05 9.80
N GLU A 119 -17.01 -6.74 8.90
CA GLU A 119 -16.19 -5.53 8.88
C GLU A 119 -16.55 -4.70 7.65
N ARG A 120 -16.79 -3.40 7.82
CA ARG A 120 -16.94 -2.45 6.72
C ARG A 120 -15.73 -1.53 6.68
N VAL A 121 -15.10 -1.39 5.51
CA VAL A 121 -14.04 -0.42 5.26
C VAL A 121 -14.67 0.79 4.59
N LEU A 122 -14.54 1.94 5.23
CA LEU A 122 -15.04 3.22 4.77
C LEU A 122 -13.86 4.17 4.53
N TRP A 123 -13.98 5.07 3.58
CA TRP A 123 -12.98 6.11 3.30
C TRP A 123 -13.62 7.47 3.14
N SER A 124 -12.83 8.53 3.40
CA SER A 124 -13.25 9.93 3.31
C SER A 124 -12.02 10.81 3.03
N VAL A 125 -12.21 11.90 2.28
CA VAL A 125 -11.19 12.93 2.05
C VAL A 125 -11.45 14.22 2.82
N ASP A 126 -12.59 14.31 3.51
CA ASP A 126 -12.98 15.46 4.34
C ASP A 126 -13.14 15.09 5.83
N GLY A 127 -13.00 13.80 6.18
CA GLY A 127 -13.17 13.29 7.53
C GLY A 127 -14.63 13.28 8.04
N GLN A 128 -15.60 13.67 7.21
CA GLN A 128 -17.02 13.77 7.58
C GLN A 128 -17.92 12.86 6.76
N GLN A 129 -17.78 12.88 5.44
CA GLN A 129 -18.56 12.05 4.52
C GLN A 129 -17.78 10.78 4.22
N PHE A 130 -18.27 9.66 4.74
CA PHE A 130 -17.63 8.36 4.57
C PHE A 130 -18.38 7.52 3.54
N THR A 131 -17.64 6.96 2.58
CA THR A 131 -18.13 6.07 1.52
C THR A 131 -17.57 4.68 1.73
N GLU A 132 -18.35 3.64 1.45
CA GLU A 132 -17.89 2.25 1.54
C GLU A 132 -16.88 1.95 0.41
N ALA A 133 -15.71 1.44 0.78
CA ALA A 133 -14.75 0.87 -0.15
C ALA A 133 -15.01 -0.62 -0.34
N THR A 134 -15.22 -1.34 0.75
CA THR A 134 -15.50 -2.78 0.73
C THR A 134 -16.08 -3.25 2.05
N ARG A 135 -16.54 -4.49 2.05
CA ARG A 135 -16.99 -5.22 3.24
C ARG A 135 -16.36 -6.60 3.27
N PHE A 136 -15.95 -7.01 4.44
CA PHE A 136 -15.51 -8.37 4.72
C PHE A 136 -16.48 -9.03 5.70
N SER A 137 -16.66 -10.32 5.54
CA SER A 137 -17.36 -11.15 6.53
C SER A 137 -16.63 -12.47 6.70
N ILE A 138 -16.67 -13.00 7.90
CA ILE A 138 -16.20 -14.35 8.18
C ILE A 138 -17.37 -15.28 8.36
N THR A 139 -17.30 -16.47 7.80
CA THR A 139 -18.23 -17.54 8.15
C THR A 139 -17.94 -17.95 9.60
N PRO A 140 -18.94 -17.90 10.49
CA PRO A 140 -18.71 -18.27 11.89
C PRO A 140 -18.09 -19.66 12.00
N ALA A 141 -17.01 -19.77 12.80
CA ALA A 141 -16.32 -21.04 12.98
C ALA A 141 -17.22 -22.09 13.63
N SER A 142 -17.34 -23.25 13.01
CA SER A 142 -18.16 -24.36 13.53
C SER A 142 -17.50 -25.07 14.69
N THR A 143 -16.15 -25.08 14.72
CA THR A 143 -15.32 -25.68 15.77
C THR A 143 -14.20 -24.72 16.12
N GLY A 144 -13.61 -24.87 17.30
CA GLY A 144 -12.55 -24.00 17.76
C GLY A 144 -13.05 -22.71 18.40
N THR A 145 -12.17 -21.74 18.56
CA THR A 145 -12.41 -20.55 19.37
C THR A 145 -13.09 -19.39 18.63
N GLY A 146 -13.15 -19.41 17.28
CA GLY A 146 -13.51 -18.23 16.50
C GLY A 146 -12.53 -17.06 16.65
N GLU A 147 -11.34 -17.33 17.20
CA GLU A 147 -10.32 -16.33 17.48
C GLU A 147 -9.15 -16.48 16.50
N SER A 148 -9.45 -16.65 15.25
CA SER A 148 -8.47 -16.73 14.19
C SER A 148 -8.10 -15.34 13.68
N TRP A 149 -6.86 -15.20 13.20
CA TRP A 149 -6.42 -14.03 12.49
C TRP A 149 -6.79 -14.14 11.01
N TYR A 150 -7.27 -13.04 10.45
CA TYR A 150 -7.64 -12.91 9.05
C TYR A 150 -6.82 -11.81 8.39
N GLN A 151 -6.20 -12.13 7.28
CA GLN A 151 -5.57 -11.16 6.41
C GLN A 151 -6.64 -10.49 5.55
N ARG A 152 -6.63 -9.16 5.51
CA ARG A 152 -7.50 -8.33 4.68
C ARG A 152 -6.65 -7.47 3.75
N SER A 153 -7.15 -7.25 2.54
CA SER A 153 -6.55 -6.33 1.58
C SER A 153 -7.64 -5.71 0.72
N VAL A 154 -7.52 -4.44 0.43
CA VAL A 154 -8.43 -3.67 -0.42
C VAL A 154 -7.68 -2.56 -1.13
N ASP A 155 -7.89 -2.41 -2.43
CA ASP A 155 -7.50 -1.23 -3.17
C ASP A 155 -8.59 -0.17 -2.97
N LEU A 156 -8.19 0.99 -2.44
CA LEU A 156 -9.12 2.10 -2.23
C LEU A 156 -9.49 2.72 -3.59
N PRO A 157 -10.68 3.34 -3.71
CA PRO A 157 -11.06 4.04 -4.93
C PRO A 157 -10.04 5.10 -5.34
N LEU A 158 -9.88 5.35 -6.64
CA LEU A 158 -8.91 6.33 -7.16
C LEU A 158 -9.05 7.73 -6.53
N ALA A 159 -10.26 8.11 -6.12
CA ALA A 159 -10.49 9.36 -5.42
C ALA A 159 -9.83 9.45 -4.02
N ALA A 160 -9.34 8.35 -3.45
CA ALA A 160 -8.54 8.32 -2.23
C ALA A 160 -7.06 8.62 -2.47
N ALA A 161 -6.61 8.63 -3.73
CA ALA A 161 -5.25 8.96 -4.11
C ALA A 161 -5.05 10.48 -4.20
N ASN A 162 -3.81 10.93 -4.03
CA ASN A 162 -3.39 12.33 -4.10
C ASN A 162 -4.23 13.27 -3.20
N GLN A 163 -4.46 12.86 -1.97
CA GLN A 163 -5.24 13.61 -0.98
C GLN A 163 -4.37 13.99 0.22
N ALA A 164 -4.42 15.27 0.62
CA ALA A 164 -3.73 15.76 1.81
C ALA A 164 -4.29 15.10 3.09
N ASN A 165 -5.58 14.77 3.10
CA ASN A 165 -6.30 14.26 4.27
C ASN A 165 -7.17 13.05 3.86
N LEU A 166 -6.58 11.86 3.86
CA LEU A 166 -7.34 10.62 3.72
C LEU A 166 -7.66 10.08 5.11
N SER A 167 -8.93 9.79 5.36
CA SER A 167 -9.41 9.06 6.54
C SER A 167 -9.98 7.70 6.11
N VAL A 168 -9.55 6.63 6.75
CA VAL A 168 -10.06 5.28 6.51
C VAL A 168 -10.55 4.69 7.81
N ARG A 169 -11.78 4.18 7.82
CA ARG A 169 -12.39 3.49 8.95
C ARG A 169 -12.54 2.00 8.68
N ILE A 170 -12.30 1.20 9.71
CA ILE A 170 -12.66 -0.22 9.74
C ILE A 170 -13.62 -0.38 10.90
N VAL A 171 -14.90 -0.62 10.58
CA VAL A 171 -16.01 -0.56 11.55
C VAL A 171 -16.86 -1.82 11.50
N SER A 172 -17.48 -2.16 12.63
CA SER A 172 -18.38 -3.29 12.74
C SER A 172 -19.70 -3.04 11.99
N ASP A 173 -20.22 -4.06 11.35
CA ASP A 173 -21.47 -3.95 10.61
C ASP A 173 -22.38 -5.16 10.84
N PHE A 174 -23.65 -4.99 10.47
CA PHE A 174 -24.58 -6.10 10.43
C PHE A 174 -24.15 -7.14 9.40
N ASP A 175 -24.39 -8.38 9.71
CA ASP A 175 -24.19 -9.46 8.75
C ASP A 175 -25.20 -9.35 7.60
N LEU A 176 -24.73 -9.56 6.37
CA LEU A 176 -25.57 -9.45 5.18
C LEU A 176 -26.68 -10.53 5.11
N GLY A 177 -26.51 -11.64 5.80
CA GLY A 177 -27.49 -12.73 5.90
C GLY A 177 -28.53 -12.54 7.00
N THR A 178 -28.44 -11.41 7.76
CA THR A 178 -29.37 -11.11 8.85
C THR A 178 -30.12 -9.80 8.60
N GLU A 179 -31.38 -9.72 9.05
CA GLU A 179 -32.13 -8.48 8.95
C GLU A 179 -31.77 -7.52 10.09
N GLY A 180 -30.72 -6.70 9.85
CA GLY A 180 -30.32 -5.63 10.76
C GLY A 180 -29.71 -6.12 12.09
N GLN A 181 -28.95 -7.21 12.06
CA GLN A 181 -28.31 -7.76 13.26
C GLN A 181 -26.83 -8.07 13.06
N TYR A 182 -26.07 -7.94 14.14
CA TYR A 182 -24.71 -8.45 14.21
C TYR A 182 -24.75 -9.97 14.39
N LEU A 183 -23.95 -10.68 13.62
CA LEU A 183 -23.73 -12.11 13.82
C LEU A 183 -22.41 -12.31 14.57
N ALA A 184 -22.39 -13.23 15.53
CA ALA A 184 -21.17 -13.57 16.26
C ALA A 184 -20.16 -14.30 15.36
N SER A 185 -18.87 -14.08 15.57
CA SER A 185 -17.79 -14.69 14.79
C SER A 185 -17.67 -16.21 15.00
N ARG A 186 -18.24 -16.75 16.07
CA ARG A 186 -18.30 -18.21 16.33
C ARG A 186 -19.73 -18.73 16.23
N LEU A 187 -19.89 -19.84 15.53
CA LEU A 187 -21.16 -20.55 15.47
C LEU A 187 -21.61 -20.99 16.88
N GLY A 188 -22.89 -20.76 17.19
CA GLY A 188 -23.46 -21.07 18.49
C GLY A 188 -23.14 -20.03 19.60
N SER A 189 -22.36 -19.00 19.29
CA SER A 189 -22.18 -17.83 20.17
C SER A 189 -23.20 -16.74 19.85
N SER A 190 -23.53 -15.94 20.85
CA SER A 190 -24.33 -14.72 20.66
C SER A 190 -23.37 -13.52 20.54
N TYR A 191 -23.71 -12.57 19.68
CA TYR A 191 -23.00 -11.30 19.60
C TYR A 191 -23.03 -10.57 20.96
N SER A 192 -21.94 -9.94 21.31
CA SER A 192 -21.80 -9.14 22.54
C SER A 192 -21.03 -7.85 22.26
N THR A 193 -21.47 -6.76 22.89
CA THR A 193 -20.75 -5.47 22.88
C THR A 193 -19.33 -5.57 23.47
N SER A 194 -19.09 -6.56 24.32
CA SER A 194 -17.77 -6.85 24.92
C SER A 194 -16.91 -7.76 24.02
N GLY A 195 -17.44 -8.27 22.94
CA GLY A 195 -16.67 -8.97 21.92
C GLY A 195 -15.53 -8.06 21.43
N THR A 196 -14.38 -8.65 21.09
CA THR A 196 -13.20 -7.86 20.73
C THR A 196 -12.76 -8.11 19.29
N TRP A 197 -12.31 -7.05 18.64
CA TRP A 197 -11.45 -7.13 17.48
C TRP A 197 -10.03 -6.77 17.88
N ARG A 198 -9.06 -7.39 17.23
CA ARG A 198 -7.66 -7.06 17.43
C ARG A 198 -7.01 -6.82 16.08
N PHE A 199 -6.37 -5.66 15.93
CA PHE A 199 -5.68 -5.27 14.71
C PHE A 199 -4.18 -5.44 14.86
N ASP A 200 -3.53 -5.80 13.77
CA ASP A 200 -2.09 -5.85 13.64
C ASP A 200 -1.68 -5.59 12.19
N ASN A 201 -0.42 -5.19 11.98
CA ASN A 201 0.18 -4.99 10.67
C ASN A 201 -0.72 -4.22 9.68
N VAL A 202 -1.26 -3.07 10.13
CA VAL A 202 -2.05 -2.19 9.28
C VAL A 202 -1.09 -1.40 8.39
N ASN A 203 -1.18 -1.64 7.08
CA ASN A 203 -0.27 -1.05 6.09
C ASN A 203 -1.07 -0.29 5.04
N PHE A 204 -0.66 0.94 4.76
CA PHE A 204 -1.06 1.68 3.58
C PHE A 204 0.10 1.67 2.60
N SER A 205 -0.16 1.20 1.39
CA SER A 205 0.79 1.17 0.27
C SER A 205 0.25 1.94 -0.92
N ALA A 206 1.13 2.44 -1.76
CA ALA A 206 0.74 3.27 -2.88
C ALA A 206 1.66 3.11 -4.08
N VAL A 207 1.18 3.53 -5.23
CA VAL A 207 1.98 3.72 -6.44
C VAL A 207 2.22 5.22 -6.58
N PRO A 208 3.48 5.70 -6.60
CA PRO A 208 3.79 7.10 -6.85
C PRO A 208 3.27 7.58 -8.22
N GLU A 209 3.00 8.87 -8.33
CA GLU A 209 2.54 9.44 -9.60
C GLU A 209 3.61 9.31 -10.71
N PRO A 210 3.21 9.08 -11.97
CA PRO A 210 4.15 8.91 -13.09
C PRO A 210 5.08 10.10 -13.31
N GLU A 211 4.68 11.30 -12.90
CA GLU A 211 5.45 12.54 -13.04
C GLU A 211 6.75 12.51 -12.24
N GLU A 212 6.75 11.92 -11.04
CA GLU A 212 7.96 11.77 -10.23
C GLU A 212 8.98 10.83 -10.89
N TYR A 213 8.52 9.74 -11.53
CA TYR A 213 9.40 8.85 -12.28
C TYR A 213 9.92 9.48 -13.57
N ALA A 214 9.12 10.32 -14.23
CA ALA A 214 9.55 11.06 -15.42
C ALA A 214 10.70 12.01 -15.08
N ALA A 215 10.62 12.72 -13.97
CA ALA A 215 11.67 13.61 -13.50
C ALA A 215 12.97 12.87 -13.17
N LEU A 216 12.89 11.75 -12.43
CA LEU A 216 14.04 10.90 -12.11
C LEU A 216 14.66 10.28 -13.36
N SER A 217 13.82 9.82 -14.30
CA SER A 217 14.27 9.25 -15.58
C SER A 217 14.96 10.31 -16.44
N ALA A 218 14.44 11.53 -16.49
CA ALA A 218 15.05 12.64 -17.20
C ALA A 218 16.42 13.02 -16.61
N LEU A 219 16.55 13.07 -15.27
CA LEU A 219 17.82 13.30 -14.59
C LEU A 219 18.85 12.20 -14.86
N ALA A 220 18.42 10.93 -14.85
CA ALA A 220 19.29 9.80 -15.18
C ALA A 220 19.78 9.85 -16.64
N LEU A 221 18.90 10.19 -17.57
CA LEU A 221 19.26 10.36 -19.00
C LEU A 221 20.19 11.53 -19.21
N LEU A 222 19.98 12.66 -18.53
CA LEU A 222 20.89 13.82 -18.57
C LEU A 222 22.27 13.46 -18.00
N GLY A 223 22.30 12.79 -16.85
CA GLY A 223 23.56 12.32 -16.24
C GLY A 223 24.33 11.37 -17.16
N PHE A 224 23.63 10.42 -17.78
CA PHE A 224 24.22 9.49 -18.75
C PHE A 224 24.75 10.22 -20.02
N GLY A 225 23.99 11.18 -20.52
CA GLY A 225 24.38 12.00 -21.67
C GLY A 225 25.66 12.81 -21.40
N LEU A 226 25.76 13.44 -20.23
CA LEU A 226 26.95 14.17 -19.79
C LEU A 226 28.15 13.23 -19.57
N TRP A 227 27.96 12.08 -18.97
CA TRP A 227 29.01 11.08 -18.79
C TRP A 227 29.55 10.56 -20.14
N ARG A 228 28.67 10.25 -21.09
CA ARG A 228 29.03 9.81 -22.45
C ARG A 228 29.83 10.89 -23.18
N ARG A 229 29.39 12.16 -23.09
CA ARG A 229 30.10 13.31 -23.71
C ARG A 229 31.50 13.48 -23.15
N ARG A 230 31.71 13.34 -21.84
CA ARG A 230 33.05 13.40 -21.21
C ARG A 230 33.97 12.29 -21.69
N ARG A 231 33.48 11.05 -21.83
CA ARG A 231 34.26 9.92 -22.36
C ARG A 231 34.66 10.11 -23.84
N SER A 232 33.76 10.65 -24.66
CA SER A 232 34.06 10.91 -26.09
C SER A 232 35.05 12.04 -26.30
N GLY A 233 35.14 12.99 -25.39
CA GLY A 233 36.11 14.06 -25.41
C GLY A 233 37.56 13.60 -25.02
N ALA A 234 37.67 12.64 -24.09
CA ALA A 234 38.94 12.09 -23.65
C ALA A 234 39.67 11.28 -24.74
N ASN A 235 38.94 10.64 -25.66
CA ASN A 235 39.53 9.85 -26.76
C ASN A 235 39.98 10.67 -27.96
N ARG A 236 39.71 11.99 -28.02
CA ARG A 236 40.18 12.86 -29.10
C ARG A 236 41.50 13.56 -28.82
N GLY A 237 42.06 13.40 -27.61
CA GLY A 237 43.28 14.08 -27.19
C GLY A 237 44.61 13.34 -27.44
N THR A 238 44.60 12.10 -27.99
CA THR A 238 45.80 11.27 -28.11
C THR A 238 46.25 10.97 -29.55
N SER A 239 45.79 11.73 -30.56
CA SER A 239 46.19 11.50 -31.96
C SER A 239 46.80 12.75 -32.56
N ALA A 240 47.78 13.37 -31.93
CA ALA A 240 48.61 14.40 -32.56
C ALA A 240 49.96 14.46 -31.86
N THR A 241 50.89 13.64 -32.29
CA THR A 241 52.35 13.95 -32.36
C THR A 241 53.12 12.70 -32.73
N THR A 242 53.28 12.45 -34.01
CA THR A 242 54.50 11.77 -34.56
C THR A 242 54.59 12.07 -36.04
N GLU A 243 55.08 13.20 -36.37
CA GLU A 243 55.74 13.40 -37.66
C GLU A 243 56.86 14.41 -37.49
N THR A 244 57.98 14.05 -38.09
CA THR A 244 59.10 14.86 -38.47
C THR A 244 60.39 14.67 -37.67
N SER A 245 61.23 13.82 -38.16
CA SER A 245 62.61 14.25 -38.49
C SER A 245 63.40 13.11 -39.11
N ALA A 246 63.44 13.06 -40.40
CA ALA A 246 64.49 12.39 -41.17
C ALA A 246 65.00 13.39 -42.17
N PHE A 247 66.19 13.94 -41.89
CA PHE A 247 67.16 14.44 -42.93
C PHE A 247 68.46 14.86 -42.29
N ARG A 248 69.45 14.11 -42.52
CA ARG A 248 70.90 14.25 -42.82
C ARG A 248 71.75 13.29 -42.01
#